data_ad2fa453ed10399d3d49bc30bc6b8f30
#
_entry.id   ad2fa453ed10399d3d49bc30bc6b8f30
#
_cell.length_a   1.000
_cell.length_b   1.000
_cell.length_c   1.000
_cell.angle_alpha   90.00
_cell.angle_beta   90.00
_cell.angle_gamma   90.00
#
_symmetry.space_group_name_H-M   'P 1'
#
loop_
_entity.id
_entity.type
_entity.pdbx_description
1 polymer ?
#
loop_
_entity_poly.entity_id
_entity_poly.type
_entity_poly.pdbx_seq_one_letter_code
_entity_poly.pdbx_strand_id
1 'polypeptide(L)'
;TSIHWHGLILPYQQDGVPTISFDGIKPGETFTYTFPIVQTGTYWYHSHSGFQEQTGVYGAIVIDPAEPDPIQADREHVVVLSDWTDQAPEALYARLKKQSHYYNRRERTVGDLWQDLREKGLSATWQDRAMWNRMRMSDSDIADINGLAYTFLVNGHSPDDNWRALFKAGETVRLRIINAAAMTLFDLRIPGLEMTVVAADGQNVEPVTVDEFRIAPAETYDVLVRPS
;
A
#
# COMPACT_ATOMS: atom_id res chain seq x y z
N THR A 1 -22.40 1.43 2.74
CA THR A 1 -21.10 0.75 2.76
C THR A 1 -21.06 -0.41 1.77
N SER A 2 -19.89 -0.95 1.52
CA SER A 2 -19.64 -2.15 0.72
C SER A 2 -18.35 -2.80 1.18
N ILE A 3 -18.16 -4.08 0.88
CA ILE A 3 -16.88 -4.77 1.08
C ILE A 3 -16.48 -5.42 -0.24
N HIS A 4 -15.34 -4.99 -0.77
CA HIS A 4 -14.66 -5.62 -1.89
C HIS A 4 -13.60 -6.61 -1.37
N TRP A 5 -13.52 -7.76 -2.00
CA TRP A 5 -12.60 -8.85 -1.66
C TRP A 5 -11.43 -8.82 -2.62
N HIS A 6 -10.44 -7.99 -2.30
CA HIS A 6 -9.34 -7.66 -3.20
C HIS A 6 -8.47 -8.87 -3.55
N GLY A 7 -8.35 -9.15 -4.84
CA GLY A 7 -7.55 -10.26 -5.38
C GLY A 7 -8.24 -11.63 -5.39
N LEU A 8 -9.47 -11.76 -4.85
CA LEU A 8 -10.20 -13.02 -4.86
C LEU A 8 -10.94 -13.26 -6.18
N ILE A 9 -10.87 -14.48 -6.68
CA ILE A 9 -11.65 -14.96 -7.83
C ILE A 9 -13.05 -15.38 -7.34
N LEU A 10 -14.05 -14.59 -7.68
CA LEU A 10 -15.41 -14.78 -7.20
C LEU A 10 -16.45 -14.30 -8.24
N PRO A 11 -17.73 -14.68 -8.13
CA PRO A 11 -18.79 -14.15 -9.00
C PRO A 11 -18.91 -12.63 -8.82
N TYR A 12 -19.04 -11.89 -9.93
CA TYR A 12 -19.03 -10.42 -9.90
C TYR A 12 -20.11 -9.82 -9.00
N GLN A 13 -21.26 -10.52 -8.80
CA GLN A 13 -22.33 -10.08 -7.90
C GLN A 13 -21.89 -10.06 -6.42
N GLN A 14 -20.81 -10.76 -6.08
CA GLN A 14 -20.23 -10.83 -4.76
C GLN A 14 -18.98 -9.95 -4.60
N ASP A 15 -18.61 -9.22 -5.65
CA ASP A 15 -17.38 -8.42 -5.70
C ASP A 15 -17.43 -7.14 -4.86
N GLY A 16 -18.64 -6.74 -4.45
CA GLY A 16 -18.83 -5.66 -3.48
C GLY A 16 -18.63 -4.26 -4.02
N VAL A 17 -18.70 -4.06 -5.35
CA VAL A 17 -18.56 -2.73 -5.97
C VAL A 17 -19.94 -2.11 -6.17
N PRO A 18 -20.30 -1.04 -5.40
CA PRO A 18 -21.60 -0.41 -5.47
C PRO A 18 -21.91 0.11 -6.87
N THR A 19 -23.17 0.03 -7.27
CA THR A 19 -23.72 0.44 -8.57
C THR A 19 -23.24 -0.42 -9.78
N ILE A 20 -22.31 -1.33 -9.57
CA ILE A 20 -21.83 -2.26 -10.59
C ILE A 20 -22.25 -3.68 -10.24
N SER A 21 -21.81 -4.22 -9.10
CA SER A 21 -22.11 -5.59 -8.69
C SER A 21 -23.33 -5.71 -7.77
N PHE A 22 -23.68 -4.63 -7.04
CA PHE A 22 -24.85 -4.55 -6.16
C PHE A 22 -25.15 -3.10 -5.75
N ASP A 23 -26.25 -2.87 -5.02
CA ASP A 23 -26.70 -1.51 -4.65
C ASP A 23 -25.99 -0.93 -3.41
N GLY A 24 -25.07 -1.69 -2.81
CA GLY A 24 -24.43 -1.34 -1.54
C GLY A 24 -25.28 -1.76 -0.34
N ILE A 25 -24.74 -1.60 0.87
CA ILE A 25 -25.36 -1.97 2.15
C ILE A 25 -25.78 -0.69 2.87
N LYS A 26 -27.07 -0.51 3.12
CA LYS A 26 -27.58 0.67 3.84
C LYS A 26 -27.36 0.54 5.35
N PRO A 27 -27.41 1.66 6.10
CA PRO A 27 -27.36 1.62 7.56
C PRO A 27 -28.44 0.70 8.14
N GLY A 28 -28.03 -0.22 9.03
CA GLY A 28 -28.92 -1.19 9.66
C GLY A 28 -29.27 -2.42 8.82
N GLU A 29 -28.81 -2.48 7.57
CA GLU A 29 -28.97 -3.68 6.72
C GLU A 29 -27.84 -4.69 6.95
N THR A 30 -28.17 -5.96 6.70
CA THR A 30 -27.19 -7.04 6.63
C THR A 30 -27.13 -7.56 5.20
N PHE A 31 -25.94 -7.66 4.66
CA PHE A 31 -25.67 -8.30 3.37
C PHE A 31 -24.81 -9.54 3.58
N THR A 32 -25.18 -10.66 2.96
CA THR A 32 -24.42 -11.91 3.06
C THR A 32 -23.72 -12.16 1.73
N TYR A 33 -22.40 -12.13 1.76
CA TYR A 33 -21.56 -12.56 0.66
C TYR A 33 -21.41 -14.08 0.69
N THR A 34 -21.61 -14.74 -0.45
CA THR A 34 -21.48 -16.20 -0.55
C THR A 34 -20.79 -16.55 -1.87
N PHE A 35 -19.61 -17.13 -1.78
CA PHE A 35 -18.83 -17.54 -2.94
C PHE A 35 -17.89 -18.70 -2.59
N PRO A 36 -17.53 -19.56 -3.57
CA PRO A 36 -16.54 -20.62 -3.34
C PRO A 36 -15.15 -20.03 -3.20
N ILE A 37 -14.34 -20.60 -2.31
CA ILE A 37 -12.91 -20.31 -2.22
C ILE A 37 -12.19 -21.25 -3.17
N VAL A 38 -11.53 -20.69 -4.19
CA VAL A 38 -10.84 -21.43 -5.26
C VAL A 38 -9.33 -21.14 -5.32
N GLN A 39 -8.83 -20.35 -4.40
CA GLN A 39 -7.44 -19.91 -4.33
C GLN A 39 -6.95 -19.84 -2.89
N THR A 40 -5.65 -19.82 -2.70
CA THR A 40 -4.97 -19.71 -1.40
C THR A 40 -3.97 -18.57 -1.45
N GLY A 41 -3.54 -18.06 -0.30
CA GLY A 41 -2.54 -17.01 -0.21
C GLY A 41 -2.95 -15.83 0.66
N THR A 42 -2.24 -14.73 0.48
CA THR A 42 -2.44 -13.49 1.22
C THR A 42 -3.22 -12.50 0.37
N TYR A 43 -4.35 -12.05 0.88
CA TYR A 43 -5.29 -11.11 0.27
C TYR A 43 -5.76 -10.10 1.30
N TRP A 44 -6.68 -9.22 0.91
CA TRP A 44 -7.28 -8.26 1.83
C TRP A 44 -8.68 -7.86 1.37
N TYR A 45 -9.43 -7.20 2.23
CA TYR A 45 -10.72 -6.61 1.89
C TYR A 45 -10.71 -5.12 2.23
N HIS A 46 -11.52 -4.36 1.51
CA HIS A 46 -11.71 -2.93 1.81
C HIS A 46 -13.08 -2.44 1.35
N SER A 47 -13.49 -1.28 1.82
CA SER A 47 -14.70 -0.65 1.32
C SER A 47 -14.48 -0.04 -0.05
N HIS A 48 -15.48 -0.18 -0.92
CA HIS A 48 -15.57 0.50 -2.21
C HIS A 48 -16.58 1.65 -2.18
N SER A 49 -16.90 2.20 -0.98
CA SER A 49 -17.91 3.25 -0.77
C SER A 49 -17.27 4.52 -0.20
N GLY A 50 -17.31 5.60 -1.00
CA GLY A 50 -16.79 6.91 -0.59
C GLY A 50 -15.30 6.84 -0.19
N PHE A 51 -14.98 7.41 0.99
CA PHE A 51 -13.62 7.37 1.55
C PHE A 51 -13.49 6.40 2.75
N GLN A 52 -14.33 5.38 2.82
CA GLN A 52 -14.34 4.46 3.97
C GLN A 52 -13.06 3.64 4.07
N GLU A 53 -12.42 3.31 2.95
CA GLU A 53 -11.09 2.70 2.91
C GLU A 53 -10.07 3.60 3.65
N GLN A 54 -9.99 4.87 3.28
CA GLN A 54 -9.10 5.85 3.93
C GLN A 54 -9.40 6.01 5.43
N THR A 55 -10.64 5.78 5.87
CA THR A 55 -11.04 5.86 7.27
C THR A 55 -11.00 4.53 8.01
N GLY A 56 -10.31 3.51 7.47
CA GLY A 56 -9.97 2.29 8.15
C GLY A 56 -10.89 1.09 7.90
N VAL A 57 -11.76 1.14 6.88
CA VAL A 57 -12.59 -0.02 6.51
C VAL A 57 -11.81 -0.92 5.55
N TYR A 58 -10.84 -1.62 6.08
CA TYR A 58 -10.02 -2.63 5.40
C TYR A 58 -9.52 -3.68 6.40
N GLY A 59 -9.04 -4.80 5.89
CA GLY A 59 -8.41 -5.83 6.71
C GLY A 59 -7.82 -6.97 5.89
N ALA A 60 -6.96 -7.76 6.53
CA ALA A 60 -6.28 -8.88 5.91
C ALA A 60 -7.20 -10.09 5.71
N ILE A 61 -6.92 -10.86 4.67
CA ILE A 61 -7.47 -12.19 4.42
C ILE A 61 -6.30 -13.14 4.17
N VAL A 62 -6.23 -14.21 4.96
CA VAL A 62 -5.29 -15.31 4.71
C VAL A 62 -6.12 -16.55 4.43
N ILE A 63 -5.86 -17.20 3.29
CA ILE A 63 -6.52 -18.43 2.89
C ILE A 63 -5.48 -19.53 2.86
N ASP A 64 -5.60 -20.46 3.81
CA ASP A 64 -4.71 -21.60 3.91
C ASP A 64 -4.97 -22.62 2.79
N PRO A 65 -3.92 -23.25 2.24
CA PRO A 65 -4.09 -24.33 1.27
C PRO A 65 -4.67 -25.58 1.93
N ALA A 66 -5.44 -26.35 1.15
CA ALA A 66 -5.96 -27.64 1.60
C ALA A 66 -4.84 -28.71 1.73
N GLU A 67 -3.83 -28.60 0.88
CA GLU A 67 -2.61 -29.40 0.92
C GLU A 67 -1.51 -28.68 1.74
N PRO A 68 -0.45 -29.39 2.20
CA PRO A 68 0.64 -28.72 2.90
C PRO A 68 1.23 -27.57 2.09
N ASP A 69 1.33 -26.40 2.72
CA ASP A 69 1.91 -25.22 2.09
C ASP A 69 3.37 -25.52 1.65
N PRO A 70 3.74 -25.32 0.39
CA PRO A 70 5.13 -25.49 -0.05
C PRO A 70 6.09 -24.48 0.61
N ILE A 71 5.56 -23.33 1.07
CA ILE A 71 6.34 -22.32 1.77
C ILE A 71 6.28 -22.61 3.28
N GLN A 72 7.35 -23.20 3.78
CA GLN A 72 7.44 -23.56 5.20
C GLN A 72 8.00 -22.41 6.04
N ALA A 73 7.36 -22.14 7.16
CA ALA A 73 7.81 -21.18 8.17
C ALA A 73 7.48 -21.70 9.57
N ASP A 74 8.32 -21.37 10.54
CA ASP A 74 8.10 -21.72 11.95
C ASP A 74 7.05 -20.78 12.58
N ARG A 75 6.90 -19.61 11.99
CA ARG A 75 6.00 -18.55 12.46
C ARG A 75 5.54 -17.66 11.32
N GLU A 76 4.32 -17.16 11.44
CA GLU A 76 3.77 -16.19 10.50
C GLU A 76 3.25 -14.94 11.22
N HIS A 77 3.39 -13.80 10.55
CA HIS A 77 2.80 -12.54 10.95
C HIS A 77 2.19 -11.84 9.75
N VAL A 78 0.96 -11.34 9.94
CA VAL A 78 0.33 -10.45 8.96
C VAL A 78 0.76 -9.02 9.26
N VAL A 79 1.21 -8.30 8.23
CA VAL A 79 1.71 -6.93 8.30
C VAL A 79 0.90 -6.08 7.34
N VAL A 80 -0.06 -5.32 7.88
CA VAL A 80 -0.88 -4.40 7.09
C VAL A 80 -0.26 -3.01 7.18
N LEU A 81 0.19 -2.50 6.05
CA LEU A 81 0.67 -1.13 5.90
C LEU A 81 -0.50 -0.24 5.49
N SER A 82 -0.60 0.92 6.07
CA SER A 82 -1.64 1.88 5.70
C SER A 82 -1.21 3.32 5.94
N ASP A 83 -1.98 4.25 5.40
CA ASP A 83 -1.82 5.68 5.59
C ASP A 83 -3.07 6.25 6.28
N TRP A 84 -2.89 6.97 7.37
CA TRP A 84 -3.94 7.57 8.17
C TRP A 84 -3.88 9.09 8.09
N THR A 85 -5.02 9.73 8.10
CA THR A 85 -5.10 11.18 8.24
C THR A 85 -6.19 11.56 9.24
N ASP A 86 -5.89 12.55 10.10
CA ASP A 86 -6.88 13.16 11.01
C ASP A 86 -7.72 14.25 10.32
N GLN A 87 -7.44 14.55 9.05
CA GLN A 87 -8.24 15.47 8.26
C GLN A 87 -9.46 14.74 7.67
N ALA A 88 -10.57 15.45 7.51
CA ALA A 88 -11.71 14.90 6.78
C ALA A 88 -11.28 14.53 5.34
N PRO A 89 -11.43 13.27 4.92
CA PRO A 89 -10.90 12.79 3.64
C PRO A 89 -11.52 13.53 2.44
N GLU A 90 -12.77 13.99 2.54
CA GLU A 90 -13.42 14.81 1.52
C GLU A 90 -12.70 16.17 1.35
N ALA A 91 -12.26 16.77 2.44
CA ALA A 91 -11.52 18.03 2.41
C ALA A 91 -10.12 17.85 1.82
N LEU A 92 -9.45 16.76 2.19
CA LEU A 92 -8.16 16.36 1.63
C LEU A 92 -8.26 16.16 0.11
N TYR A 93 -9.21 15.34 -0.31
CA TYR A 93 -9.47 15.07 -1.72
C TYR A 93 -9.82 16.33 -2.51
N ALA A 94 -10.67 17.21 -1.96
CA ALA A 94 -11.01 18.46 -2.61
C ALA A 94 -9.80 19.40 -2.79
N ARG A 95 -8.84 19.38 -1.86
CA ARG A 95 -7.57 20.12 -1.99
C ARG A 95 -6.69 19.52 -3.08
N LEU A 96 -6.46 18.21 -3.05
CA LEU A 96 -5.64 17.51 -4.04
C LEU A 96 -6.20 17.65 -5.45
N LYS A 97 -7.53 17.64 -5.63
CA LYS A 97 -8.17 17.92 -6.94
C LYS A 97 -7.93 19.33 -7.46
N LYS A 98 -7.78 20.31 -6.58
CA LYS A 98 -7.50 21.71 -6.98
C LYS A 98 -6.01 21.94 -7.21
N GLN A 99 -5.18 21.30 -6.41
CA GLN A 99 -3.74 21.49 -6.40
C GLN A 99 -3.09 20.17 -5.93
N SER A 100 -2.69 19.31 -6.86
CA SER A 100 -2.13 17.98 -6.59
C SER A 100 -0.93 18.04 -5.64
N HIS A 101 -0.09 19.08 -5.79
CA HIS A 101 1.10 19.32 -4.98
C HIS A 101 0.86 20.12 -3.68
N TYR A 102 -0.38 20.29 -3.20
CA TYR A 102 -0.69 21.12 -2.02
C TYR A 102 0.13 20.76 -0.78
N TYR A 103 0.41 19.48 -0.58
CA TYR A 103 1.21 18.98 0.55
C TYR A 103 2.69 18.79 0.23
N ASN A 104 3.10 19.09 -1.01
CA ASN A 104 4.48 18.97 -1.42
C ASN A 104 5.27 20.22 -1.03
N ARG A 105 6.16 20.08 -0.04
CA ARG A 105 7.06 21.17 0.39
C ARG A 105 8.39 21.19 -0.36
N ARG A 106 8.59 20.30 -1.32
CA ARG A 106 9.83 20.23 -2.13
C ARG A 106 9.63 20.78 -3.54
N GLU A 107 8.69 21.72 -3.70
CA GLU A 107 8.53 22.43 -4.96
C GLU A 107 9.81 23.17 -5.35
N ARG A 108 10.14 23.09 -6.61
CA ARG A 108 11.29 23.83 -7.18
C ARG A 108 11.06 25.33 -7.07
N THR A 109 11.96 25.99 -6.35
CA THR A 109 11.92 27.43 -6.13
C THR A 109 12.74 28.18 -7.20
N VAL A 110 12.62 29.52 -7.21
CA VAL A 110 13.49 30.36 -8.03
C VAL A 110 14.97 30.21 -7.60
N GLY A 111 15.22 29.93 -6.31
CA GLY A 111 16.56 29.62 -5.80
C GLY A 111 17.15 28.38 -6.44
N ASP A 112 16.35 27.31 -6.55
CA ASP A 112 16.78 26.06 -7.21
C ASP A 112 17.03 26.28 -8.72
N LEU A 113 16.27 27.15 -9.37
CA LEU A 113 16.55 27.54 -10.76
C LEU A 113 17.92 28.19 -10.89
N TRP A 114 18.27 29.13 -10.02
CA TRP A 114 19.58 29.77 -10.02
C TRP A 114 20.70 28.78 -9.72
N GLN A 115 20.48 27.84 -8.83
CA GLN A 115 21.44 26.78 -8.54
C GLN A 115 21.65 25.88 -9.75
N ASP A 116 20.56 25.36 -10.36
CA ASP A 116 20.63 24.54 -11.57
C ASP A 116 21.35 25.26 -12.73
N LEU A 117 21.07 26.56 -12.94
CA LEU A 117 21.75 27.35 -13.96
C LEU A 117 23.25 27.47 -13.72
N ARG A 118 23.68 27.58 -12.46
CA ARG A 118 25.12 27.64 -12.12
C ARG A 118 25.81 26.30 -12.26
N GLU A 119 25.14 25.21 -11.88
CA GLU A 119 25.73 23.88 -11.84
C GLU A 119 25.66 23.16 -13.20
N LYS A 120 24.54 23.24 -13.88
CA LYS A 120 24.24 22.48 -15.11
C LYS A 120 24.33 23.33 -16.39
N GLY A 121 24.29 24.64 -16.24
CA GLY A 121 24.22 25.59 -17.37
C GLY A 121 22.81 25.72 -17.96
N LEU A 122 22.63 26.72 -18.84
CA LEU A 122 21.32 27.12 -19.37
C LEU A 122 20.63 26.00 -20.16
N SER A 123 21.35 25.31 -21.05
CA SER A 123 20.78 24.31 -21.95
C SER A 123 20.29 23.08 -21.21
N ALA A 124 21.09 22.53 -20.29
CA ALA A 124 20.73 21.35 -19.52
C ALA A 124 19.59 21.65 -18.55
N THR A 125 19.63 22.81 -17.87
CA THR A 125 18.54 23.27 -16.98
C THR A 125 17.23 23.44 -17.74
N TRP A 126 17.27 23.99 -18.96
CA TRP A 126 16.08 24.13 -19.80
C TRP A 126 15.50 22.78 -20.22
N GLN A 127 16.34 21.86 -20.69
CA GLN A 127 15.92 20.52 -21.11
C GLN A 127 15.28 19.75 -19.95
N ASP A 128 15.92 19.76 -18.77
CA ASP A 128 15.40 19.09 -17.56
C ASP A 128 14.05 19.66 -17.15
N ARG A 129 13.89 20.97 -17.14
CA ARG A 129 12.66 21.63 -16.69
C ARG A 129 11.55 21.70 -17.73
N ALA A 130 11.88 21.71 -19.04
CA ALA A 130 10.90 21.90 -20.12
C ALA A 130 9.84 20.81 -20.17
N MET A 131 10.22 19.55 -19.93
CA MET A 131 9.32 18.41 -19.89
C MET A 131 8.31 18.57 -18.73
N TRP A 132 8.80 18.80 -17.54
CA TRP A 132 7.98 18.97 -16.33
C TRP A 132 7.07 20.19 -16.42
N ASN A 133 7.56 21.30 -16.97
CA ASN A 133 6.76 22.51 -17.17
C ASN A 133 5.60 22.29 -18.17
N ARG A 134 5.81 21.48 -19.22
CA ARG A 134 4.72 21.12 -20.15
C ARG A 134 3.64 20.29 -19.46
N MET A 135 4.01 19.40 -18.57
CA MET A 135 3.09 18.59 -17.79
C MET A 135 2.45 19.37 -16.63
N ARG A 136 2.93 20.59 -16.34
CA ARG A 136 2.57 21.37 -15.14
C ARG A 136 2.83 20.60 -13.84
N MET A 137 3.93 19.87 -13.82
CA MET A 137 4.38 19.02 -12.73
C MET A 137 5.84 19.30 -12.42
N SER A 138 6.29 18.83 -11.28
CA SER A 138 7.69 18.67 -10.90
C SER A 138 8.00 17.18 -10.66
N ASP A 139 9.28 16.83 -10.58
CA ASP A 139 9.72 15.48 -10.23
C ASP A 139 9.24 15.03 -8.85
N SER A 140 8.99 15.98 -7.95
CA SER A 140 8.43 15.72 -6.62
C SER A 140 6.92 15.44 -6.64
N ASP A 141 6.20 15.75 -7.72
CA ASP A 141 4.77 15.48 -7.86
C ASP A 141 4.47 14.01 -8.21
N ILE A 142 5.48 13.23 -8.56
CA ILE A 142 5.34 11.77 -8.75
C ILE A 142 5.01 11.07 -7.42
N ALA A 143 5.42 11.69 -6.30
CA ALA A 143 5.08 11.24 -4.97
C ALA A 143 4.19 12.28 -4.28
N ASP A 144 2.97 12.44 -4.76
CA ASP A 144 1.98 13.42 -4.27
C ASP A 144 1.64 13.25 -2.79
N ILE A 145 2.01 12.13 -2.22
CA ILE A 145 1.79 11.79 -0.84
C ILE A 145 3.09 11.95 -0.08
N ASN A 146 3.04 12.82 0.88
CA ASN A 146 4.12 12.98 1.83
C ASN A 146 3.57 12.83 3.25
N GLY A 147 4.45 12.55 4.22
CA GLY A 147 4.10 12.41 5.62
C GLY A 147 3.52 13.67 6.29
N LEU A 148 3.26 14.74 5.54
CA LEU A 148 2.62 15.95 6.05
C LEU A 148 1.10 15.82 6.14
N ALA A 149 0.50 15.00 5.29
CA ALA A 149 -0.93 14.75 5.28
C ALA A 149 -1.28 13.43 6.00
N TYR A 150 -0.33 12.51 6.09
CA TYR A 150 -0.55 11.15 6.56
C TYR A 150 0.42 10.74 7.67
N THR A 151 -0.10 9.91 8.58
CA THR A 151 0.67 9.07 9.49
C THR A 151 0.69 7.67 8.91
N PHE A 152 1.88 7.11 8.68
CA PHE A 152 2.02 5.76 8.17
C PHE A 152 1.87 4.76 9.32
N LEU A 153 1.07 3.72 9.10
CA LEU A 153 0.73 2.75 10.14
C LEU A 153 1.19 1.35 9.73
N VAL A 154 1.57 0.58 10.74
CA VAL A 154 1.78 -0.87 10.65
C VAL A 154 0.77 -1.54 11.59
N ASN A 155 -0.16 -2.33 11.04
CA ASN A 155 -1.24 -2.96 11.80
C ASN A 155 -2.03 -1.97 12.68
N GLY A 156 -2.27 -0.76 12.17
CA GLY A 156 -2.98 0.30 12.88
C GLY A 156 -2.14 1.05 13.93
N HIS A 157 -0.87 0.72 14.09
CA HIS A 157 0.05 1.37 15.02
C HIS A 157 0.92 2.40 14.31
N SER A 158 1.05 3.58 14.91
CA SER A 158 2.01 4.60 14.47
C SER A 158 3.46 4.18 14.78
N PRO A 159 4.47 4.84 14.21
CA PRO A 159 5.86 4.59 14.57
C PRO A 159 6.14 4.76 16.08
N ASP A 160 5.44 5.68 16.75
CA ASP A 160 5.60 5.93 18.18
C ASP A 160 5.04 4.79 19.02
N ASP A 161 3.99 4.09 18.55
CA ASP A 161 3.41 2.91 19.21
C ASP A 161 4.30 1.67 19.10
N ASN A 162 5.21 1.67 18.11
CA ASN A 162 6.23 0.65 17.91
C ASN A 162 5.68 -0.79 17.89
N TRP A 163 4.86 -1.12 16.88
CA TRP A 163 4.35 -2.49 16.69
C TRP A 163 5.50 -3.52 16.67
N ARG A 164 5.28 -4.67 17.28
CA ARG A 164 6.30 -5.71 17.44
C ARG A 164 5.79 -7.09 17.04
N ALA A 165 6.54 -7.77 16.18
CA ALA A 165 6.39 -9.19 15.89
C ALA A 165 7.36 -10.00 16.75
N LEU A 166 6.86 -11.03 17.44
CA LEU A 166 7.70 -11.88 18.28
C LEU A 166 8.22 -13.09 17.50
N PHE A 167 9.46 -13.46 17.71
CA PHE A 167 10.11 -14.63 17.13
C PHE A 167 11.09 -15.25 18.15
N LYS A 168 11.56 -16.45 17.87
CA LYS A 168 12.71 -17.07 18.53
C LYS A 168 13.92 -17.05 17.59
N ALA A 169 15.11 -16.87 18.13
CA ALA A 169 16.34 -16.89 17.34
C ALA A 169 16.42 -18.17 16.51
N GLY A 170 16.72 -18.03 15.21
CA GLY A 170 16.83 -19.13 14.26
C GLY A 170 15.52 -19.60 13.64
N GLU A 171 14.35 -19.09 14.06
CA GLU A 171 13.08 -19.37 13.39
C GLU A 171 13.07 -18.76 11.97
N THR A 172 12.47 -19.46 11.03
CA THR A 172 12.05 -18.90 9.76
C THR A 172 10.69 -18.24 9.96
N VAL A 173 10.63 -16.92 9.78
CA VAL A 173 9.41 -16.13 9.97
C VAL A 173 8.88 -15.70 8.60
N ARG A 174 7.60 -16.00 8.33
CA ARG A 174 6.87 -15.51 7.16
C ARG A 174 6.15 -14.23 7.51
N LEU A 175 6.46 -13.17 6.80
CA LEU A 175 5.74 -11.91 6.88
C LEU A 175 4.79 -11.83 5.69
N ARG A 176 3.49 -11.79 5.97
CA ARG A 176 2.43 -11.59 4.96
C ARG A 176 2.12 -10.10 4.91
N ILE A 177 2.71 -9.41 3.96
CA ILE A 177 2.72 -7.95 3.87
C ILE A 177 1.63 -7.51 2.90
N ILE A 178 0.77 -6.61 3.35
CA ILE A 178 -0.34 -6.06 2.58
C ILE A 178 -0.22 -4.54 2.58
N ASN A 179 -0.19 -3.92 1.42
CA ASN A 179 -0.30 -2.47 1.34
C ASN A 179 -1.76 -2.06 1.15
N ALA A 180 -2.43 -1.76 2.25
CA ALA A 180 -3.80 -1.26 2.30
C ALA A 180 -3.88 0.28 2.36
N ALA A 181 -2.79 0.98 2.00
CA ALA A 181 -2.79 2.44 1.92
C ALA A 181 -3.60 2.90 0.72
N ALA A 182 -4.37 3.99 0.88
CA ALA A 182 -5.17 4.54 -0.20
C ALA A 182 -4.32 5.08 -1.37
N MET A 183 -3.08 5.49 -1.11
CA MET A 183 -2.22 6.10 -2.13
C MET A 183 -0.72 5.82 -1.96
N THR A 184 -0.24 5.42 -0.77
CA THR A 184 1.18 5.39 -0.43
C THR A 184 1.91 4.18 -1.00
N LEU A 185 3.01 4.40 -1.73
CA LEU A 185 4.00 3.37 -2.02
C LEU A 185 4.98 3.30 -0.84
N PHE A 186 5.30 2.09 -0.40
CA PHE A 186 6.30 1.89 0.65
C PHE A 186 7.54 1.20 0.10
N ASP A 187 8.70 1.70 0.49
CA ASP A 187 9.96 0.97 0.37
C ASP A 187 10.22 0.25 1.68
N LEU A 188 10.26 -1.08 1.64
CA LEU A 188 10.39 -1.93 2.81
C LEU A 188 11.81 -2.46 2.95
N ARG A 189 12.36 -2.25 4.15
CA ARG A 189 13.67 -2.74 4.54
C ARG A 189 13.66 -3.14 6.01
N ILE A 190 14.27 -4.27 6.34
CA ILE A 190 14.49 -4.69 7.71
C ILE A 190 16.02 -4.62 7.97
N PRO A 191 16.51 -3.62 8.70
CA PRO A 191 17.95 -3.47 8.91
C PRO A 191 18.60 -4.74 9.51
N GLY A 192 19.63 -5.25 8.84
CA GLY A 192 20.37 -6.44 9.28
C GLY A 192 19.72 -7.78 8.94
N LEU A 193 18.61 -7.81 8.19
CA LEU A 193 17.97 -9.03 7.71
C LEU A 193 17.79 -8.99 6.19
N GLU A 194 18.15 -10.06 5.53
CA GLU A 194 17.75 -10.31 4.15
C GLU A 194 16.29 -10.78 4.11
N MET A 195 15.57 -10.36 3.09
CA MET A 195 14.19 -10.70 2.85
C MET A 195 14.08 -11.58 1.61
N THR A 196 13.53 -12.78 1.72
CA THR A 196 13.27 -13.64 0.57
C THR A 196 11.80 -13.58 0.20
N VAL A 197 11.47 -12.90 -0.90
CA VAL A 197 10.11 -12.85 -1.45
C VAL A 197 9.76 -14.22 -2.01
N VAL A 198 8.63 -14.79 -1.58
CA VAL A 198 8.18 -16.15 -1.94
C VAL A 198 6.78 -16.19 -2.53
N ALA A 199 5.99 -15.13 -2.35
CA ALA A 199 4.70 -14.96 -3.01
C ALA A 199 4.42 -13.47 -3.27
N ALA A 200 3.64 -13.19 -4.32
CA ALA A 200 3.14 -11.87 -4.69
C ALA A 200 1.67 -12.00 -5.10
N ASP A 201 0.80 -11.09 -4.62
CA ASP A 201 -0.64 -11.06 -4.90
C ASP A 201 -1.32 -12.44 -4.76
N GLY A 202 -0.98 -13.14 -3.66
CA GLY A 202 -1.52 -14.45 -3.33
C GLY A 202 -0.96 -15.61 -4.16
N GLN A 203 -0.01 -15.38 -5.07
CA GLN A 203 0.59 -16.41 -5.91
C GLN A 203 2.04 -16.66 -5.51
N ASN A 204 2.42 -17.95 -5.39
CA ASN A 204 3.81 -18.32 -5.16
C ASN A 204 4.67 -17.91 -6.35
N VAL A 205 5.86 -17.37 -6.08
CA VAL A 205 6.84 -16.96 -7.08
C VAL A 205 8.16 -17.71 -6.87
N GLU A 206 9.03 -17.70 -7.88
CA GLU A 206 10.42 -18.11 -7.69
C GLU A 206 11.07 -17.23 -6.63
N PRO A 207 11.66 -17.80 -5.56
CA PRO A 207 12.18 -17.03 -4.45
C PRO A 207 13.26 -16.03 -4.86
N VAL A 208 13.12 -14.78 -4.45
CA VAL A 208 14.10 -13.72 -4.69
C VAL A 208 14.51 -13.09 -3.37
N THR A 209 15.80 -13.10 -3.06
CA THR A 209 16.35 -12.48 -1.86
C THR A 209 16.81 -11.05 -2.16
N VAL A 210 16.37 -10.12 -1.33
CA VAL A 210 16.61 -8.68 -1.47
C VAL A 210 16.84 -8.04 -0.10
N ASP A 211 17.54 -6.90 -0.10
CA ASP A 211 17.69 -6.04 1.10
C ASP A 211 16.53 -5.06 1.26
N GLU A 212 15.89 -4.72 0.15
CA GLU A 212 14.81 -3.74 0.08
C GLU A 212 13.92 -4.03 -1.14
N PHE A 213 12.62 -3.79 -1.01
CA PHE A 213 11.69 -3.84 -2.15
C PHE A 213 10.57 -2.81 -1.98
N ARG A 214 9.99 -2.40 -3.10
CA ARG A 214 8.85 -1.48 -3.15
C ARG A 214 7.56 -2.27 -3.22
N ILE A 215 6.54 -1.80 -2.48
CA ILE A 215 5.17 -2.31 -2.53
C ILE A 215 4.21 -1.17 -2.84
N ALA A 216 3.48 -1.29 -3.95
CA ALA A 216 2.46 -0.34 -4.34
C ALA A 216 1.14 -0.56 -3.58
N PRO A 217 0.24 0.45 -3.54
CA PRO A 217 -1.12 0.25 -3.03
C PRO A 217 -1.78 -0.97 -3.65
N ALA A 218 -2.49 -1.73 -2.83
CA ALA A 218 -3.20 -2.96 -3.14
C ALA A 218 -2.35 -4.22 -3.35
N GLU A 219 -1.04 -4.11 -3.52
CA GLU A 219 -0.16 -5.27 -3.64
C GLU A 219 -0.01 -6.02 -2.32
N THR A 220 0.23 -7.33 -2.42
CA THR A 220 0.62 -8.18 -1.29
C THR A 220 1.90 -8.96 -1.60
N TYR A 221 2.76 -9.12 -0.59
CA TYR A 221 3.97 -9.94 -0.67
C TYR A 221 4.11 -10.83 0.54
N ASP A 222 4.46 -12.10 0.32
CA ASP A 222 4.92 -12.96 1.40
C ASP A 222 6.44 -13.05 1.37
N VAL A 223 7.04 -12.79 2.52
CA VAL A 223 8.49 -12.67 2.66
C VAL A 223 8.97 -13.55 3.80
N LEU A 224 10.02 -14.34 3.56
CA LEU A 224 10.70 -15.09 4.60
C LEU A 224 11.90 -14.30 5.12
N VAL A 225 12.02 -14.26 6.46
CA VAL A 225 13.18 -13.72 7.17
C VAL A 225 13.68 -14.71 8.21
N ARG A 226 14.98 -14.65 8.55
CA ARG A 226 15.60 -15.49 9.58
C ARG A 226 16.36 -14.64 10.58
N PRO A 227 15.66 -14.08 11.58
CA PRO A 227 16.31 -13.31 12.62
C PRO A 227 17.14 -14.20 13.55
N SER A 228 18.31 -13.70 13.94
CA SER A 228 19.30 -14.40 14.79
C SER A 228 19.28 -13.86 16.24
#